data_24c1a91871dc1dda7e684ff7eace574d
#
_entry.id   24c1a91871dc1dda7e684ff7eace574d
#
_cell.length_a   1.000
_cell.length_b   1.000
_cell.length_c   1.000
_cell.angle_alpha   90.00
_cell.angle_beta   90.00
_cell.angle_gamma   90.00
#
_symmetry.space_group_name_H-M   'P 1'
#
loop_
_entity.id
_entity.type
_entity.pdbx_description
1 polymer ?
#
loop_
_entity_poly.entity_id
_entity_poly.type
_entity_poly.pdbx_seq_one_letter_code
_entity_poly.pdbx_strand_id
1 'polypeptide(L)'
;MHVHLVFVTKYRRGVFTKEVIDDLRGIFASVCSDFEAELVEFDGEHDHVHLLVEYPPKVAVSALVNSLKGVSSRMIRKNYPSIRKKLWGGALWSPSYFAGSCGGAPIEIVRQYIEQQQTPH
;
A
#
# COMPACT_ATOMS: atom_id res chain seq x y z
N MET A 1 6.80 -1.87 -17.72
CA MET A 1 6.13 -0.59 -17.35
C MET A 1 6.26 -0.37 -15.86
N HIS A 2 6.38 0.87 -15.44
CA HIS A 2 6.51 1.22 -14.03
C HIS A 2 5.28 1.97 -13.54
N VAL A 3 4.92 1.73 -12.29
CA VAL A 3 3.87 2.51 -11.63
C VAL A 3 4.31 2.82 -10.21
N HIS A 4 4.07 4.05 -9.79
CA HIS A 4 4.30 4.48 -8.42
C HIS A 4 2.96 4.45 -7.69
N LEU A 5 2.87 3.67 -6.63
CA LEU A 5 1.64 3.47 -5.86
C LEU A 5 1.79 4.04 -4.46
N VAL A 6 0.73 4.63 -3.95
CA VAL A 6 0.65 5.05 -2.55
C VAL A 6 -0.62 4.48 -1.95
N PHE A 7 -0.48 3.74 -0.86
CA PHE A 7 -1.60 3.23 -0.09
C PHE A 7 -1.58 3.88 1.29
N VAL A 8 -2.72 4.35 1.74
CA VAL A 8 -2.87 5.02 3.03
C VAL A 8 -3.79 4.18 3.91
N THR A 9 -3.47 4.08 5.20
CA THR A 9 -4.34 3.38 6.14
C THR A 9 -5.68 4.08 6.22
N LYS A 10 -6.73 3.29 6.47
CA LYS A 10 -8.08 3.84 6.61
C LYS A 10 -8.10 4.87 7.75
N TYR A 11 -8.56 6.08 7.44
CA TYR A 11 -8.58 7.23 8.35
C TYR A 11 -7.18 7.65 8.83
N ARG A 12 -6.14 7.30 8.06
CA ARG A 12 -4.74 7.60 8.37
C ARG A 12 -4.33 7.15 9.78
N ARG A 13 -4.77 5.98 10.19
CA ARG A 13 -4.38 5.42 11.47
C ARG A 13 -2.91 5.04 11.46
N GLY A 14 -2.14 5.56 12.42
CA GLY A 14 -0.71 5.29 12.52
C GLY A 14 -0.43 3.96 13.21
N VAL A 15 -0.67 2.86 12.50
CA VAL A 15 -0.56 1.51 13.07
C VAL A 15 0.72 0.79 12.67
N PHE A 16 1.53 1.35 11.76
CA PHE A 16 2.71 0.66 11.25
C PHE A 16 3.94 0.96 12.10
N THR A 17 4.54 -0.11 12.59
CA THR A 17 5.87 -0.08 13.20
C THR A 17 6.89 -0.49 12.13
N LYS A 18 8.19 -0.37 12.47
CA LYS A 18 9.25 -0.81 11.56
C LYS A 18 9.08 -2.29 11.21
N GLU A 19 8.73 -3.11 12.19
CA GLU A 19 8.51 -4.54 11.98
C GLU A 19 7.39 -4.79 10.97
N VAL A 20 6.28 -4.08 11.10
CA VAL A 20 5.15 -4.18 10.17
C VAL A 20 5.56 -3.74 8.78
N ILE A 21 6.31 -2.66 8.65
CA ILE A 21 6.79 -2.16 7.37
C ILE A 21 7.69 -3.21 6.68
N ASP A 22 8.58 -3.85 7.44
CA ASP A 22 9.44 -4.90 6.89
C ASP A 22 8.62 -6.11 6.40
N ASP A 23 7.59 -6.50 7.14
CA ASP A 23 6.69 -7.57 6.72
C ASP A 23 5.90 -7.18 5.47
N LEU A 24 5.44 -5.93 5.39
CA LEU A 24 4.73 -5.45 4.21
C LEU A 24 5.59 -5.52 2.97
N ARG A 25 6.88 -5.20 3.10
CA ARG A 25 7.82 -5.31 1.95
C ARG A 25 7.82 -6.73 1.40
N GLY A 26 7.95 -7.73 2.27
CA GLY A 26 7.95 -9.13 1.85
C GLY A 26 6.63 -9.56 1.24
N ILE A 27 5.52 -9.14 1.83
CA ILE A 27 4.19 -9.45 1.32
C ILE A 27 3.99 -8.85 -0.07
N PHE A 28 4.32 -7.58 -0.24
CA PHE A 28 4.16 -6.90 -1.52
C PHE A 28 5.07 -7.50 -2.59
N ALA A 29 6.31 -7.85 -2.24
CA ALA A 29 7.22 -8.49 -3.18
C ALA A 29 6.67 -9.84 -3.65
N SER A 30 6.09 -10.61 -2.73
CA SER A 30 5.49 -11.91 -3.07
C SER A 30 4.28 -11.75 -4.00
N VAL A 31 3.40 -10.80 -3.71
CA VAL A 31 2.24 -10.54 -4.57
C VAL A 31 2.69 -10.07 -5.95
N CYS A 32 3.67 -9.18 -6.02
CA CYS A 32 4.22 -8.73 -7.30
C CYS A 32 4.74 -9.92 -8.12
N SER A 33 5.44 -10.83 -7.48
CA SER A 33 5.97 -12.03 -8.14
C SER A 33 4.84 -12.87 -8.76
N ASP A 34 3.70 -12.98 -8.10
CA ASP A 34 2.54 -13.71 -8.63
C ASP A 34 2.00 -13.09 -9.93
N PHE A 35 2.25 -11.81 -10.14
CA PHE A 35 1.84 -11.09 -11.36
C PHE A 35 2.98 -10.96 -12.37
N GLU A 36 4.09 -11.65 -12.15
CA GLU A 36 5.30 -11.49 -12.97
C GLU A 36 5.83 -10.05 -12.92
N ALA A 37 5.56 -9.37 -11.83
CA ALA A 37 6.00 -8.00 -11.59
C ALA A 37 7.12 -7.97 -10.55
N GLU A 38 7.78 -6.83 -10.43
CA GLU A 38 8.87 -6.66 -9.47
C GLU A 38 8.62 -5.43 -8.61
N LEU A 39 8.79 -5.59 -7.31
CA LEU A 39 8.79 -4.47 -6.37
C LEU A 39 10.17 -3.82 -6.41
N VAL A 40 10.30 -2.73 -7.15
CA VAL A 40 11.59 -2.07 -7.40
C VAL A 40 12.01 -1.23 -6.20
N GLU A 41 11.09 -0.47 -5.64
CA GLU A 41 11.33 0.34 -4.46
C GLU A 41 10.14 0.25 -3.52
N PHE A 42 10.44 0.32 -2.23
CA PHE A 42 9.41 0.32 -1.21
C PHE A 42 9.86 1.19 -0.05
N ASP A 43 8.96 2.03 0.43
CA ASP A 43 9.18 2.84 1.60
C ASP A 43 7.86 3.00 2.33
N GLY A 44 7.91 3.16 3.65
CA GLY A 44 6.70 3.25 4.44
C GLY A 44 6.86 4.13 5.66
N GLU A 45 5.75 4.71 6.06
CA GLU A 45 5.60 5.50 7.27
C GLU A 45 4.55 4.85 8.15
N HIS A 46 4.25 5.47 9.29
CA HIS A 46 3.30 4.90 10.25
C HIS A 46 1.88 4.75 9.71
N ASP A 47 1.49 5.51 8.69
CA ASP A 47 0.13 5.54 8.17
C ASP A 47 0.01 5.39 6.65
N HIS A 48 1.11 5.17 5.95
CA HIS A 48 1.08 4.97 4.50
C HIS A 48 2.33 4.27 3.99
N VAL A 49 2.24 3.78 2.75
CA VAL A 49 3.37 3.15 2.07
C VAL A 49 3.48 3.67 0.64
N HIS A 50 4.70 3.69 0.13
CA HIS A 50 5.03 4.01 -1.26
C HIS A 50 5.64 2.79 -1.91
N LEU A 51 5.18 2.44 -3.10
CA LEU A 51 5.72 1.33 -3.88
C LEU A 51 6.06 1.81 -5.28
N LEU A 52 7.21 1.38 -5.78
CA LEU A 52 7.51 1.49 -7.21
C LEU A 52 7.52 0.07 -7.75
N VAL A 53 6.65 -0.21 -8.69
CA VAL A 53 6.47 -1.56 -9.23
C VAL A 53 6.72 -1.55 -10.73
N GLU A 54 7.54 -2.49 -11.20
CA GLU A 54 7.68 -2.77 -12.62
C GLU A 54 6.78 -3.96 -12.95
N TYR A 55 5.94 -3.81 -13.98
CA TYR A 55 4.98 -4.84 -14.34
C TYR A 55 4.90 -5.02 -15.85
N PRO A 56 4.58 -6.24 -16.32
CA PRO A 56 4.42 -6.47 -17.76
C PRO A 56 3.14 -5.82 -18.29
N PRO A 57 3.13 -5.40 -19.57
CA PRO A 57 1.97 -4.69 -20.15
C PRO A 57 0.65 -5.46 -20.08
N LYS A 58 0.71 -6.77 -19.95
CA LYS A 58 -0.51 -7.60 -19.85
C LYS A 58 -1.22 -7.49 -18.53
N VAL A 59 -0.58 -6.91 -17.50
CA VAL A 59 -1.14 -6.81 -16.15
C VAL A 59 -1.91 -5.52 -16.01
N ALA A 60 -3.15 -5.61 -15.54
CA ALA A 60 -3.94 -4.43 -15.21
C ALA A 60 -3.52 -3.92 -13.83
N VAL A 61 -3.20 -2.62 -13.74
CA VAL A 61 -2.79 -2.01 -12.47
C VAL A 61 -3.87 -2.19 -11.40
N SER A 62 -5.15 -2.06 -11.76
CA SER A 62 -6.23 -2.23 -10.80
C SER A 62 -6.26 -3.64 -10.19
N ALA A 63 -5.99 -4.67 -10.99
CA ALA A 63 -5.94 -6.04 -10.49
C ALA A 63 -4.74 -6.23 -9.55
N LEU A 64 -3.60 -5.69 -9.92
CA LEU A 64 -2.40 -5.73 -9.09
C LEU A 64 -2.65 -5.03 -7.75
N VAL A 65 -3.22 -3.82 -7.76
CA VAL A 65 -3.52 -3.06 -6.55
C VAL A 65 -4.51 -3.81 -5.66
N ASN A 66 -5.55 -4.39 -6.23
CA ASN A 66 -6.53 -5.16 -5.44
C ASN A 66 -5.87 -6.33 -4.71
N SER A 67 -4.96 -7.04 -5.37
CA SER A 67 -4.21 -8.13 -4.73
C SER A 67 -3.24 -7.62 -3.68
N LEU A 68 -2.50 -6.55 -3.98
CA LEU A 68 -1.56 -5.96 -3.01
C LEU A 68 -2.28 -5.56 -1.73
N LYS A 69 -3.40 -4.86 -1.86
CA LYS A 69 -4.17 -4.38 -0.71
C LYS A 69 -4.86 -5.54 0.02
N GLY A 70 -5.47 -6.45 -0.72
CA GLY A 70 -6.23 -7.55 -0.13
C GLY A 70 -5.35 -8.52 0.64
N VAL A 71 -4.26 -8.97 0.04
CA VAL A 71 -3.34 -9.91 0.68
C VAL A 71 -2.67 -9.27 1.88
N SER A 72 -2.15 -8.05 1.74
CA SER A 72 -1.47 -7.36 2.83
C SER A 72 -2.40 -7.11 4.01
N SER A 73 -3.62 -6.67 3.75
CA SER A 73 -4.61 -6.43 4.80
C SER A 73 -4.88 -7.70 5.59
N ARG A 74 -5.10 -8.82 4.89
CA ARG A 74 -5.38 -10.10 5.53
C ARG A 74 -4.20 -10.59 6.36
N MET A 75 -2.98 -10.52 5.81
CA MET A 75 -1.78 -11.01 6.47
C MET A 75 -1.41 -10.18 7.70
N ILE A 76 -1.47 -8.86 7.58
CA ILE A 76 -1.12 -7.97 8.69
C ILE A 76 -2.13 -8.13 9.83
N ARG A 77 -3.42 -8.21 9.54
CA ARG A 77 -4.43 -8.42 10.58
C ARG A 77 -4.26 -9.78 11.26
N LYS A 78 -3.85 -10.81 10.52
CA LYS A 78 -3.61 -12.12 11.07
C LYS A 78 -2.38 -12.14 11.97
N ASN A 79 -1.29 -11.52 11.53
CA ASN A 79 0.00 -11.60 12.20
C ASN A 79 0.14 -10.59 13.35
N TYR A 80 -0.68 -9.55 13.36
CA TYR A 80 -0.61 -8.47 14.35
C TYR A 80 -1.97 -8.21 14.98
N PRO A 81 -2.37 -9.05 15.97
CA PRO A 81 -3.69 -8.86 16.61
C PRO A 81 -3.90 -7.48 17.23
N SER A 82 -2.82 -6.83 17.66
CA SER A 82 -2.92 -5.47 18.21
C SER A 82 -3.37 -4.46 17.16
N ILE A 83 -2.90 -4.63 15.92
CA ILE A 83 -3.35 -3.79 14.81
C ILE A 83 -4.81 -4.08 14.48
N ARG A 84 -5.16 -5.36 14.43
CA ARG A 84 -6.54 -5.78 14.15
C ARG A 84 -7.53 -5.12 15.11
N LYS A 85 -7.18 -5.01 16.39
CA LYS A 85 -8.04 -4.37 17.38
C LYS A 85 -8.24 -2.88 17.14
N LYS A 86 -7.28 -2.22 16.49
CA LYS A 86 -7.35 -0.79 16.19
C LYS A 86 -8.11 -0.49 14.91
N LEU A 87 -8.45 -1.51 14.13
CA LEU A 87 -9.09 -1.35 12.83
C LEU A 87 -10.60 -1.58 12.94
N TRP A 88 -11.33 -0.51 12.95
CA TRP A 88 -12.79 -0.56 12.94
C TRP A 88 -13.28 -1.06 11.59
N GLY A 89 -14.16 -2.05 11.59
CA GLY A 89 -14.67 -2.64 10.37
C GLY A 89 -13.68 -3.56 9.67
N GLY A 90 -12.50 -3.77 10.25
CA GLY A 90 -11.53 -4.72 9.75
C GLY A 90 -10.72 -4.30 8.54
N ALA A 91 -10.92 -3.08 8.02
CA ALA A 91 -10.19 -2.62 6.84
C ALA A 91 -8.87 -1.96 7.25
N LEU A 92 -7.77 -2.41 6.65
CA LEU A 92 -6.46 -1.82 6.88
C LEU A 92 -6.27 -0.56 6.04
N TRP A 93 -6.60 -0.64 4.75
CA TRP A 93 -6.32 0.42 3.79
C TRP A 93 -7.55 1.28 3.50
N SER A 94 -7.30 2.55 3.19
CA SER A 94 -8.31 3.41 2.58
C SER A 94 -8.80 2.78 1.28
N PRO A 95 -10.08 2.95 0.90
CA PRO A 95 -10.59 2.36 -0.33
C PRO A 95 -9.94 2.94 -1.60
N SER A 96 -9.35 4.13 -1.54
CA SER A 96 -8.67 4.73 -2.68
C SER A 96 -7.17 4.44 -2.66
N TYR A 97 -6.49 4.78 -3.75
CA TYR A 97 -5.04 4.72 -3.83
C TYR A 97 -4.57 5.72 -4.87
N PHE A 98 -3.31 6.14 -4.75
CA PHE A 98 -2.67 6.96 -5.77
C PHE A 98 -1.87 6.05 -6.71
N ALA A 99 -1.96 6.31 -8.01
CA ALA A 99 -1.14 5.64 -9.01
C ALA A 99 -0.60 6.67 -9.99
N GLY A 100 0.73 6.77 -10.07
CA GLY A 100 1.40 7.68 -10.99
C GLY A 100 2.30 6.91 -11.93
N SER A 101 2.34 7.32 -13.19
CA SER A 101 3.23 6.70 -14.17
C SER A 101 4.66 7.21 -13.98
N CYS A 102 5.60 6.35 -14.32
CA CYS A 102 7.05 6.47 -14.34
C CYS A 102 7.72 7.74 -13.79
N GLY A 103 8.82 7.58 -13.11
CA GLY A 103 9.60 8.68 -12.54
C GLY A 103 9.09 9.17 -11.20
N GLY A 104 8.04 8.54 -10.69
CA GLY A 104 7.44 8.93 -9.41
C GLY A 104 6.55 10.15 -9.52
N ALA A 105 5.58 10.25 -8.63
CA ALA A 105 4.72 11.42 -8.55
C ALA A 105 5.49 12.55 -7.87
N PRO A 106 5.25 13.80 -8.26
CA PRO A 106 5.79 14.93 -7.52
C PRO A 106 5.40 14.85 -6.05
N ILE A 107 6.34 15.18 -5.17
CA ILE A 107 6.13 15.12 -3.72
C ILE A 107 4.86 15.86 -3.30
N GLU A 108 4.60 17.01 -3.92
CA GLU A 108 3.41 17.82 -3.61
C GLU A 108 2.12 17.06 -3.87
N ILE A 109 2.03 16.35 -4.99
CA ILE A 109 0.82 15.59 -5.33
C ILE A 109 0.63 14.43 -4.37
N VAL A 110 1.70 13.72 -4.03
CA VAL A 110 1.65 12.63 -3.05
C VAL A 110 1.19 13.16 -1.69
N ARG A 111 1.75 14.28 -1.25
CA ARG A 111 1.38 14.90 0.01
C ARG A 111 -0.09 15.28 0.03
N GLN A 112 -0.60 15.90 -1.04
CA GLN A 112 -2.01 16.26 -1.16
C GLN A 112 -2.89 15.03 -1.07
N TYR A 113 -2.51 13.95 -1.76
CA TYR A 113 -3.27 12.70 -1.71
C TYR A 113 -3.35 12.17 -0.27
N ILE A 114 -2.22 12.13 0.44
CA ILE A 114 -2.18 11.64 1.81
C ILE A 114 -3.05 12.50 2.73
N GLU A 115 -2.99 13.82 2.58
CA GLU A 115 -3.78 14.74 3.38
C GLU A 115 -5.28 14.56 3.14
N GLN A 116 -5.69 14.28 1.91
CA GLN A 116 -7.09 14.03 1.57
C GLN A 116 -7.63 12.75 2.23
N GLN A 117 -6.73 11.85 2.65
CA GLN A 117 -7.12 10.61 3.33
C GLN A 117 -7.16 10.75 4.85
N GLN A 118 -7.16 11.97 5.35
CA GLN A 118 -7.30 12.21 6.78
C GLN A 118 -8.67 11.77 7.29
N THR A 119 -8.86 11.83 8.60
CA THR A 119 -10.05 11.36 9.27
C THR A 119 -11.34 11.80 8.58
N PRO A 120 -12.35 10.95 8.56
CA PRO A 120 -13.64 11.32 8.01
C PRO A 120 -14.27 12.42 8.87
N HIS A 121 -15.02 13.25 8.22
CA HIS A 121 -15.75 14.29 8.89
C HIS A 121 -17.13 13.82 9.22
#